data_3ef26066bfd59eb3c3e620ef99091d95
#
_entry.id   3ef26066bfd59eb3c3e620ef99091d95
#
_cell.length_a   1.000
_cell.length_b   1.000
_cell.length_c   1.000
_cell.angle_alpha   90.00
_cell.angle_beta   90.00
_cell.angle_gamma   90.00
#
_symmetry.space_group_name_H-M   'P 1'
#
loop_
_entity.id
_entity.type
_entity.pdbx_description
1 polymer ?
#
loop_
_entity_poly.entity_id
_entity_poly.type
_entity_poly.pdbx_seq_one_letter_code
_entity_poly.pdbx_strand_id
1 'polypeptide(L)'
;MEDNCKFNTALLHGKGTQGYGQREILPPICQVSAFQYESMEELEKVFAHKSMGYAYTRIGNPSLAAFERKINELEHGNGAVCCSSGMSAIASALLAVCKSGDEIIAGSGLYGGTIDLFHDLEKLGIHTVFAGKMTGDEIESLITDKTRVVFGELISNPSLAVMDIPKLAEAAHKAGIPLFVDSTTATPFIARPLTLGADVVIHSTSKYINGGGNSIGGIIVDGGKFNWDFGKHTALEEFKKYGRMAFSVRLRTDIWENLGGCMAPMNAYLSYVGVETLGLRMEKICRNADALAKALSKEPDIKVNYLTLPDHPYNGYVDTELNGYGGGILNFRAGSKERAFRIINSLKYALIASNIGDLRTLVIHPFSTLYIRTGREETEAAGVFEDTIRVSVGIEDEDDLVSDFIRAVRESRE
;
A
#
# COMPACT_ATOMS: atom_id res chain seq x y z
N MET A 1 19.03 -18.20 10.52
CA MET A 1 19.63 -16.88 10.37
C MET A 1 19.22 -16.08 11.59
N GLU A 2 20.12 -15.33 12.18
CA GLU A 2 19.82 -14.51 13.34
C GLU A 2 18.78 -13.44 12.98
N ASP A 3 17.79 -13.24 13.85
CA ASP A 3 16.64 -12.33 13.66
C ASP A 3 17.02 -10.83 13.59
N ASN A 4 18.30 -10.49 13.39
CA ASN A 4 18.87 -9.15 13.47
C ASN A 4 19.60 -8.67 12.21
N CYS A 5 19.35 -9.22 11.03
CA CYS A 5 20.00 -8.70 9.82
C CYS A 5 19.34 -7.40 9.34
N LYS A 6 20.15 -6.50 8.74
CA LYS A 6 19.67 -5.24 8.18
C LYS A 6 18.75 -5.47 6.96
N PHE A 7 17.94 -4.48 6.63
CA PHE A 7 16.87 -4.55 5.61
C PHE A 7 17.33 -5.14 4.27
N ASN A 8 18.42 -4.62 3.67
CA ASN A 8 18.92 -5.13 2.38
C ASN A 8 19.44 -6.58 2.46
N THR A 9 19.96 -7.02 3.61
CA THR A 9 20.33 -8.42 3.82
C THR A 9 19.09 -9.30 3.90
N ALA A 10 18.04 -8.85 4.59
CA ALA A 10 16.75 -9.56 4.65
C ALA A 10 16.09 -9.71 3.28
N LEU A 11 16.19 -8.69 2.42
CA LEU A 11 15.68 -8.74 1.04
C LEU A 11 16.28 -9.91 0.24
N LEU A 12 17.57 -10.20 0.43
CA LEU A 12 18.29 -11.18 -0.38
C LEU A 12 18.34 -12.57 0.25
N HIS A 13 18.33 -12.65 1.57
CA HIS A 13 18.61 -13.89 2.32
C HIS A 13 17.48 -14.31 3.28
N GLY A 14 16.34 -13.67 3.25
CA GLY A 14 15.19 -14.01 4.08
C GLY A 14 14.61 -15.40 3.79
N LYS A 15 13.75 -15.89 4.69
CA LYS A 15 13.17 -17.25 4.63
C LYS A 15 12.35 -17.53 3.36
N GLY A 16 11.94 -16.48 2.64
CA GLY A 16 11.24 -16.58 1.35
C GLY A 16 12.05 -17.15 0.19
N THR A 17 13.38 -17.30 0.34
CA THR A 17 14.29 -17.70 -0.75
C THR A 17 14.43 -19.22 -0.94
N GLN A 18 13.69 -20.05 -0.20
CA GLN A 18 13.82 -21.50 -0.33
C GLN A 18 13.04 -22.03 -1.54
N GLY A 19 13.75 -22.70 -2.46
CA GLY A 19 13.19 -23.31 -3.68
C GLY A 19 12.52 -24.67 -3.46
N TYR A 20 12.08 -25.29 -4.56
CA TYR A 20 11.24 -26.49 -4.57
C TYR A 20 12.00 -27.81 -4.82
N GLY A 21 13.09 -28.04 -4.15
CA GLY A 21 13.82 -29.29 -4.21
C GLY A 21 15.22 -29.21 -4.80
N GLN A 22 15.52 -28.17 -5.53
CA GLN A 22 16.89 -27.70 -5.79
C GLN A 22 17.12 -26.45 -4.91
N ARG A 23 18.35 -26.01 -4.77
CA ARG A 23 18.69 -24.78 -4.03
C ARG A 23 18.77 -23.60 -5.02
N GLU A 24 17.65 -23.27 -5.66
CA GLU A 24 17.57 -22.14 -6.57
C GLU A 24 17.78 -20.83 -5.79
N ILE A 25 18.47 -19.88 -6.41
CA ILE A 25 18.69 -18.54 -5.84
C ILE A 25 17.37 -17.74 -5.90
N LEU A 26 16.61 -17.86 -7.00
CA LEU A 26 15.29 -17.25 -7.18
C LEU A 26 14.22 -18.35 -7.23
N PRO A 27 13.00 -18.10 -6.71
CA PRO A 27 11.93 -19.08 -6.81
C PRO A 27 11.55 -19.30 -8.29
N PRO A 28 11.32 -20.56 -8.71
CA PRO A 28 10.87 -20.84 -10.06
C PRO A 28 9.45 -20.33 -10.32
N ILE A 29 9.13 -20.07 -11.58
CA ILE A 29 7.78 -19.64 -11.98
C ILE A 29 6.91 -20.89 -12.24
N CYS A 30 5.96 -21.14 -11.34
CA CYS A 30 4.95 -22.19 -11.51
C CYS A 30 3.74 -21.66 -12.31
N GLN A 31 3.89 -21.50 -13.61
CA GLN A 31 2.82 -20.98 -14.50
C GLN A 31 1.88 -22.12 -14.94
N VAL A 32 1.14 -22.67 -14.00
CA VAL A 32 0.19 -23.77 -14.22
C VAL A 32 -1.16 -23.46 -13.57
N SER A 33 -2.24 -24.04 -14.08
CA SER A 33 -3.57 -23.94 -13.47
C SER A 33 -3.81 -24.97 -12.39
N ALA A 34 -3.31 -26.22 -12.56
CA ALA A 34 -3.56 -27.33 -11.67
C ALA A 34 -2.28 -28.13 -11.42
N PHE A 35 -2.29 -28.89 -10.31
CA PHE A 35 -1.19 -29.75 -9.89
C PHE A 35 -1.67 -31.21 -9.85
N GLN A 36 -0.83 -32.13 -10.33
CA GLN A 36 -1.11 -33.57 -10.35
C GLN A 36 -0.71 -34.21 -9.03
N TYR A 37 -1.47 -35.23 -8.62
CA TYR A 37 -1.21 -36.12 -7.48
C TYR A 37 -1.09 -37.56 -7.92
N GLU A 38 -0.39 -38.38 -7.17
CA GLU A 38 -0.24 -39.80 -7.48
C GLU A 38 -1.48 -40.62 -7.07
N SER A 39 -2.24 -40.13 -6.06
CA SER A 39 -3.45 -40.81 -5.59
C SER A 39 -4.56 -39.82 -5.20
N MET A 40 -5.80 -40.28 -5.18
CA MET A 40 -6.96 -39.52 -4.73
C MET A 40 -6.89 -39.27 -3.22
N GLU A 41 -6.31 -40.17 -2.45
CA GLU A 41 -6.12 -40.03 -1.00
C GLU A 41 -5.17 -38.88 -0.66
N GLU A 42 -4.14 -38.64 -1.47
CA GLU A 42 -3.27 -37.49 -1.32
C GLU A 42 -4.00 -36.19 -1.62
N LEU A 43 -4.69 -36.12 -2.75
CA LEU A 43 -5.47 -34.96 -3.15
C LEU A 43 -6.57 -34.63 -2.12
N GLU A 44 -7.29 -35.65 -1.61
CA GLU A 44 -8.28 -35.49 -0.55
C GLU A 44 -7.70 -34.84 0.71
N LYS A 45 -6.50 -35.27 1.14
CA LYS A 45 -5.83 -34.68 2.31
C LYS A 45 -5.51 -33.20 2.11
N VAL A 46 -5.12 -32.79 0.90
CA VAL A 46 -4.85 -31.39 0.58
C VAL A 46 -6.14 -30.57 0.66
N PHE A 47 -7.23 -31.02 0.02
CA PHE A 47 -8.53 -30.34 0.10
C PHE A 47 -9.11 -30.32 1.52
N ALA A 48 -8.85 -31.34 2.31
CA ALA A 48 -9.26 -31.41 3.72
C ALA A 48 -8.33 -30.62 4.66
N HIS A 49 -7.33 -29.90 4.14
CA HIS A 49 -6.29 -29.20 4.90
C HIS A 49 -5.52 -30.08 5.91
N LYS A 50 -5.43 -31.39 5.64
CA LYS A 50 -4.68 -32.37 6.45
C LYS A 50 -3.24 -32.57 6.00
N SER A 51 -2.89 -32.09 4.82
CA SER A 51 -1.52 -32.05 4.30
C SER A 51 -1.25 -30.75 3.55
N MET A 52 0.03 -30.36 3.53
CA MET A 52 0.49 -29.24 2.71
C MET A 52 0.50 -29.66 1.23
N GLY A 53 0.08 -28.77 0.34
CA GLY A 53 0.09 -29.02 -1.11
C GLY A 53 -0.63 -27.94 -1.89
N TYR A 54 -0.51 -28.00 -3.20
CA TYR A 54 -1.18 -27.11 -4.14
C TYR A 54 -2.03 -27.94 -5.09
N ALA A 55 -3.32 -27.65 -5.19
CA ALA A 55 -4.25 -28.35 -6.07
C ALA A 55 -4.56 -27.55 -7.34
N TYR A 56 -4.83 -26.25 -7.17
CA TYR A 56 -5.23 -25.33 -8.21
C TYR A 56 -4.72 -23.93 -7.92
N THR A 57 -4.19 -23.23 -8.91
CA THR A 57 -3.47 -21.95 -8.72
C THR A 57 -4.33 -20.86 -8.07
N ARG A 58 -5.65 -20.82 -8.33
CA ARG A 58 -6.55 -19.88 -7.66
C ARG A 58 -6.62 -20.13 -6.13
N ILE A 59 -6.42 -21.35 -5.68
CA ILE A 59 -6.42 -21.75 -4.25
C ILE A 59 -5.04 -21.55 -3.63
N GLY A 60 -3.98 -21.81 -4.38
CA GLY A 60 -2.61 -21.64 -3.95
C GLY A 60 -1.61 -22.01 -5.05
N ASN A 61 -0.44 -21.34 -5.02
CA ASN A 61 0.61 -21.57 -5.99
C ASN A 61 1.99 -21.31 -5.36
N PRO A 62 2.99 -22.14 -5.68
CA PRO A 62 4.34 -21.99 -5.13
C PRO A 62 4.96 -20.60 -5.35
N SER A 63 4.81 -20.02 -6.54
CA SER A 63 5.37 -18.69 -6.85
C SER A 63 4.73 -17.58 -6.01
N LEU A 64 3.41 -17.67 -5.79
CA LEU A 64 2.69 -16.76 -4.90
C LEU A 64 3.20 -16.91 -3.45
N ALA A 65 3.28 -18.15 -2.98
CA ALA A 65 3.72 -18.45 -1.62
C ALA A 65 5.16 -17.96 -1.35
N ALA A 66 6.04 -17.99 -2.35
CA ALA A 66 7.40 -17.45 -2.21
C ALA A 66 7.37 -15.93 -2.02
N PHE A 67 6.58 -15.22 -2.82
CA PHE A 67 6.43 -13.77 -2.69
C PHE A 67 5.71 -13.37 -1.39
N GLU A 68 4.65 -14.09 -1.01
CA GLU A 68 3.95 -13.90 0.26
C GLU A 68 4.91 -14.01 1.46
N ARG A 69 5.75 -15.06 1.50
CA ARG A 69 6.74 -15.22 2.58
C ARG A 69 7.74 -14.07 2.63
N LYS A 70 8.21 -13.59 1.47
CA LYS A 70 9.18 -12.48 1.41
C LYS A 70 8.60 -11.20 1.99
N ILE A 71 7.41 -10.78 1.56
CA ILE A 71 6.77 -9.56 2.08
C ILE A 71 6.36 -9.72 3.55
N ASN A 72 5.84 -10.88 3.92
CA ASN A 72 5.50 -11.18 5.31
C ASN A 72 6.71 -11.01 6.26
N GLU A 73 7.89 -11.46 5.85
CA GLU A 73 9.13 -11.30 6.62
C GLU A 73 9.55 -9.82 6.72
N LEU A 74 9.43 -9.07 5.61
CA LEU A 74 9.79 -7.65 5.60
C LEU A 74 8.87 -6.79 6.48
N GLU A 75 7.59 -7.12 6.55
CA GLU A 75 6.60 -6.45 7.41
C GLU A 75 6.58 -6.98 8.85
N HIS A 76 7.34 -8.02 9.17
CA HIS A 76 7.28 -8.74 10.45
C HIS A 76 5.88 -9.30 10.76
N GLY A 77 5.18 -9.76 9.70
CA GLY A 77 3.85 -10.33 9.78
C GLY A 77 3.82 -11.78 10.23
N ASN A 78 2.62 -12.30 10.42
CA ASN A 78 2.35 -13.70 10.75
C ASN A 78 1.80 -14.51 9.57
N GLY A 79 1.29 -13.83 8.54
CA GLY A 79 0.79 -14.43 7.31
C GLY A 79 0.51 -13.39 6.25
N ALA A 80 0.63 -13.77 4.97
CA ALA A 80 0.36 -12.87 3.85
C ALA A 80 -0.46 -13.55 2.75
N VAL A 81 -1.21 -12.75 1.99
CA VAL A 81 -2.04 -13.18 0.86
C VAL A 81 -1.82 -12.25 -0.33
N CYS A 82 -1.26 -12.78 -1.43
CA CYS A 82 -1.11 -12.06 -2.69
C CYS A 82 -2.44 -11.90 -3.42
N CYS A 83 -2.72 -10.68 -3.89
CA CYS A 83 -3.93 -10.35 -4.64
C CYS A 83 -3.62 -9.87 -6.05
N SER A 84 -4.61 -9.95 -6.95
CA SER A 84 -4.50 -9.54 -8.35
C SER A 84 -4.21 -8.04 -8.54
N SER A 85 -4.53 -7.21 -7.54
CA SER A 85 -4.26 -5.77 -7.52
C SER A 85 -4.30 -5.24 -6.08
N GLY A 86 -3.84 -4.00 -5.84
CA GLY A 86 -4.02 -3.31 -4.57
C GLY A 86 -5.50 -3.17 -4.19
N MET A 87 -6.35 -2.83 -5.16
CA MET A 87 -7.80 -2.73 -4.93
C MET A 87 -8.44 -4.08 -4.54
N SER A 88 -8.00 -5.17 -5.17
CA SER A 88 -8.42 -6.52 -4.76
C SER A 88 -7.96 -6.86 -3.34
N ALA A 89 -6.78 -6.39 -2.94
CA ALA A 89 -6.28 -6.58 -1.58
C ALA A 89 -7.14 -5.81 -0.56
N ILE A 90 -7.41 -4.52 -0.80
CA ILE A 90 -8.26 -3.70 0.08
C ILE A 90 -9.66 -4.30 0.19
N ALA A 91 -10.31 -4.59 -0.94
CA ALA A 91 -11.66 -5.18 -0.95
C ALA A 91 -11.71 -6.52 -0.20
N SER A 92 -10.73 -7.41 -0.44
CA SER A 92 -10.67 -8.71 0.22
C SER A 92 -10.46 -8.60 1.72
N ALA A 93 -9.58 -7.69 2.16
CA ALA A 93 -9.32 -7.47 3.59
C ALA A 93 -10.58 -6.95 4.31
N LEU A 94 -11.28 -5.98 3.72
CA LEU A 94 -12.50 -5.42 4.30
C LEU A 94 -13.66 -6.44 4.32
N LEU A 95 -13.89 -7.16 3.23
CA LEU A 95 -14.92 -8.21 3.15
C LEU A 95 -14.63 -9.39 4.08
N ALA A 96 -13.37 -9.59 4.48
CA ALA A 96 -13.04 -10.62 5.47
C ALA A 96 -13.52 -10.27 6.89
N VAL A 97 -13.76 -9.00 7.22
CA VAL A 97 -14.18 -8.58 8.56
C VAL A 97 -15.55 -7.90 8.58
N CYS A 98 -16.05 -7.44 7.43
CA CYS A 98 -17.34 -6.74 7.31
C CYS A 98 -18.38 -7.59 6.57
N LYS A 99 -19.63 -7.36 6.90
CA LYS A 99 -20.83 -7.84 6.20
C LYS A 99 -21.89 -6.74 6.13
N SER A 100 -22.99 -6.98 5.42
CA SER A 100 -24.10 -6.02 5.35
C SER A 100 -24.59 -5.63 6.77
N GLY A 101 -24.74 -4.34 7.00
CA GLY A 101 -25.09 -3.70 8.27
C GLY A 101 -23.87 -3.26 9.10
N ASP A 102 -22.66 -3.66 8.74
CA ASP A 102 -21.41 -3.24 9.39
C ASP A 102 -20.91 -1.88 8.88
N GLU A 103 -19.98 -1.30 9.64
CA GLU A 103 -19.45 0.04 9.42
C GLU A 103 -17.91 0.05 9.40
N ILE A 104 -17.35 0.82 8.49
CA ILE A 104 -15.92 1.10 8.36
C ILE A 104 -15.69 2.55 8.75
N ILE A 105 -14.71 2.86 9.60
CA ILE A 105 -14.20 4.21 9.75
C ILE A 105 -12.97 4.35 8.86
N ALA A 106 -12.95 5.36 7.98
CA ALA A 106 -11.88 5.56 7.01
C ALA A 106 -11.41 7.02 6.95
N GLY A 107 -10.16 7.25 6.60
CA GLY A 107 -9.64 8.60 6.37
C GLY A 107 -10.27 9.26 5.14
N SER A 108 -10.49 10.56 5.16
CA SER A 108 -11.05 11.31 4.03
C SER A 108 -10.06 11.56 2.89
N GLY A 109 -8.75 11.50 3.15
CA GLY A 109 -7.69 11.80 2.18
C GLY A 109 -7.11 10.57 1.49
N LEU A 110 -7.92 9.53 1.22
CA LEU A 110 -7.49 8.28 0.59
C LEU A 110 -7.33 8.40 -0.93
N TYR A 111 -6.64 7.43 -1.50
CA TYR A 111 -6.60 7.22 -2.94
C TYR A 111 -8.02 7.14 -3.54
N GLY A 112 -8.26 7.86 -4.64
CA GLY A 112 -9.60 7.96 -5.23
C GLY A 112 -10.28 6.61 -5.52
N GLY A 113 -9.52 5.61 -6.00
CA GLY A 113 -10.06 4.26 -6.21
C GLY A 113 -10.50 3.57 -4.91
N THR A 114 -9.91 3.89 -3.76
CA THR A 114 -10.35 3.38 -2.46
C THR A 114 -11.66 4.04 -2.03
N ILE A 115 -11.81 5.33 -2.30
CA ILE A 115 -13.08 6.06 -2.06
C ILE A 115 -14.19 5.47 -2.94
N ASP A 116 -13.92 5.25 -4.22
CA ASP A 116 -14.88 4.61 -5.14
C ASP A 116 -15.29 3.21 -4.66
N LEU A 117 -14.33 2.42 -4.16
CA LEU A 117 -14.61 1.11 -3.55
C LEU A 117 -15.55 1.23 -2.34
N PHE A 118 -15.35 2.21 -1.47
CA PHE A 118 -16.22 2.43 -0.32
C PHE A 118 -17.65 2.80 -0.75
N HIS A 119 -17.83 3.63 -1.78
CA HIS A 119 -19.13 3.90 -2.36
C HIS A 119 -19.80 2.64 -2.96
N ASP A 120 -19.01 1.71 -3.50
CA ASP A 120 -19.55 0.43 -3.97
C ASP A 120 -19.91 -0.51 -2.80
N LEU A 121 -19.13 -0.52 -1.71
CA LEU A 121 -19.45 -1.27 -0.50
C LEU A 121 -20.74 -0.76 0.19
N GLU A 122 -21.02 0.55 0.12
CA GLU A 122 -22.31 1.11 0.56
C GLU A 122 -23.50 0.43 -0.13
N LYS A 123 -23.41 0.15 -1.43
CA LYS A 123 -24.44 -0.55 -2.19
C LYS A 123 -24.64 -2.01 -1.74
N LEU A 124 -23.64 -2.57 -1.08
CA LEU A 124 -23.68 -3.90 -0.46
C LEU A 124 -24.11 -3.86 1.02
N GLY A 125 -24.44 -2.66 1.53
CA GLY A 125 -24.88 -2.43 2.90
C GLY A 125 -23.74 -2.38 3.92
N ILE A 126 -22.48 -2.16 3.49
CA ILE A 126 -21.35 -1.88 4.35
C ILE A 126 -21.10 -0.38 4.33
N HIS A 127 -21.36 0.29 5.45
CA HIS A 127 -21.33 1.74 5.53
C HIS A 127 -19.92 2.27 5.81
N THR A 128 -19.60 3.45 5.26
CA THR A 128 -18.32 4.10 5.52
C THR A 128 -18.53 5.46 6.17
N VAL A 129 -17.87 5.66 7.32
CA VAL A 129 -17.79 6.94 8.03
C VAL A 129 -16.41 7.54 7.77
N PHE A 130 -16.35 8.66 7.08
CA PHE A 130 -15.09 9.33 6.78
C PHE A 130 -14.66 10.25 7.92
N ALA A 131 -13.49 9.98 8.49
CA ALA A 131 -12.83 10.83 9.48
C ALA A 131 -12.02 11.93 8.77
N GLY A 132 -12.20 13.18 9.21
CA GLY A 132 -11.57 14.34 8.58
C GLY A 132 -10.08 14.48 8.88
N LYS A 133 -9.68 14.16 10.12
CA LYS A 133 -8.31 14.38 10.63
C LYS A 133 -7.57 13.10 10.99
N MET A 134 -8.27 11.97 11.08
CA MET A 134 -7.70 10.69 11.53
C MET A 134 -6.89 10.84 12.83
N THR A 135 -7.48 11.47 13.84
CA THR A 135 -6.89 11.52 15.20
C THR A 135 -7.53 10.48 16.11
N GLY A 136 -6.83 10.06 17.17
CA GLY A 136 -7.37 9.09 18.13
C GLY A 136 -8.71 9.55 18.74
N ASP A 137 -8.82 10.81 19.17
CA ASP A 137 -10.05 11.37 19.73
C ASP A 137 -11.21 11.39 18.71
N GLU A 138 -10.92 11.72 17.45
CA GLU A 138 -11.94 11.68 16.40
C GLU A 138 -12.41 10.26 16.16
N ILE A 139 -11.49 9.28 16.03
CA ILE A 139 -11.83 7.87 15.86
C ILE A 139 -12.67 7.37 17.03
N GLU A 140 -12.29 7.65 18.29
CA GLU A 140 -13.08 7.26 19.46
C GLU A 140 -14.51 7.83 19.39
N SER A 141 -14.68 9.05 18.89
CA SER A 141 -16.00 9.70 18.78
C SER A 141 -16.89 9.14 17.66
N LEU A 142 -16.28 8.55 16.61
CA LEU A 142 -16.98 7.98 15.47
C LEU A 142 -17.31 6.51 15.63
N ILE A 143 -16.67 5.80 16.57
CA ILE A 143 -16.91 4.37 16.80
C ILE A 143 -18.34 4.13 17.29
N THR A 144 -19.02 3.18 16.65
CA THR A 144 -20.35 2.68 17.03
C THR A 144 -20.30 1.16 17.31
N ASP A 145 -21.42 0.59 17.71
CA ASP A 145 -21.58 -0.87 17.86
C ASP A 145 -21.50 -1.62 16.51
N LYS A 146 -21.64 -0.92 15.39
CA LYS A 146 -21.53 -1.45 14.03
C LYS A 146 -20.11 -1.38 13.46
N THR A 147 -19.24 -0.58 14.02
CA THR A 147 -17.87 -0.40 13.53
C THR A 147 -17.07 -1.71 13.63
N ARG A 148 -16.42 -2.11 12.53
CA ARG A 148 -15.64 -3.36 12.46
C ARG A 148 -14.18 -3.15 12.15
N VAL A 149 -13.82 -2.02 11.56
CA VAL A 149 -12.44 -1.73 11.17
C VAL A 149 -12.22 -0.22 11.06
N VAL A 150 -11.04 0.23 11.46
CA VAL A 150 -10.49 1.54 11.10
C VAL A 150 -9.50 1.34 9.97
N PHE A 151 -9.66 2.09 8.87
CA PHE A 151 -8.84 1.97 7.67
C PHE A 151 -8.21 3.32 7.29
N GLY A 152 -6.95 3.31 6.85
CA GLY A 152 -6.31 4.51 6.30
C GLY A 152 -5.02 4.23 5.55
N GLU A 153 -4.48 5.26 4.90
CA GLU A 153 -3.17 5.24 4.24
C GLU A 153 -2.11 5.82 5.17
N LEU A 154 -0.99 5.14 5.35
CA LEU A 154 0.10 5.64 6.21
C LEU A 154 0.62 7.00 5.75
N ILE A 155 0.88 7.14 4.44
CA ILE A 155 1.17 8.41 3.80
C ILE A 155 0.17 8.54 2.65
N SER A 156 -0.74 9.48 2.74
CA SER A 156 -1.79 9.64 1.74
C SER A 156 -1.27 10.21 0.42
N ASN A 157 -1.88 9.78 -0.67
CA ASN A 157 -1.57 10.20 -2.03
C ASN A 157 -2.80 10.91 -2.63
N PRO A 158 -2.72 12.21 -2.94
CA PRO A 158 -1.51 13.02 -3.01
C PRO A 158 -1.30 13.99 -1.84
N SER A 159 -2.16 14.07 -0.82
CA SER A 159 -2.09 15.11 0.20
C SER A 159 -0.82 15.07 1.06
N LEU A 160 -0.17 13.91 1.17
CA LEU A 160 0.96 13.63 2.05
C LEU A 160 0.63 13.81 3.55
N ALA A 161 -0.63 13.61 3.93
CA ALA A 161 -0.98 13.46 5.34
C ALA A 161 -0.42 12.14 5.86
N VAL A 162 0.07 12.14 7.11
CA VAL A 162 0.64 10.95 7.76
C VAL A 162 -0.27 10.51 8.89
N MET A 163 -0.55 9.22 8.98
CA MET A 163 -1.28 8.61 10.08
C MET A 163 -0.40 8.47 11.32
N ASP A 164 -0.91 8.89 12.48
CA ASP A 164 -0.33 8.55 13.79
C ASP A 164 -0.77 7.14 14.18
N ILE A 165 -0.07 6.12 13.64
CA ILE A 165 -0.47 4.71 13.83
C ILE A 165 -0.59 4.34 15.31
N PRO A 166 0.36 4.66 16.20
CA PRO A 166 0.26 4.31 17.62
C PRO A 166 -1.02 4.83 18.27
N LYS A 167 -1.38 6.10 18.05
CA LYS A 167 -2.59 6.69 18.63
C LYS A 167 -3.87 6.15 18.03
N LEU A 168 -3.89 5.90 16.72
CA LEU A 168 -5.05 5.31 16.06
C LEU A 168 -5.27 3.86 16.48
N ALA A 169 -4.19 3.07 16.62
CA ALA A 169 -4.26 1.72 17.13
C ALA A 169 -4.77 1.69 18.58
N GLU A 170 -4.27 2.58 19.44
CA GLU A 170 -4.76 2.70 20.84
C GLU A 170 -6.26 2.98 20.88
N ALA A 171 -6.75 3.95 20.12
CA ALA A 171 -8.17 4.30 20.04
C ALA A 171 -9.03 3.15 19.51
N ALA A 172 -8.62 2.51 18.43
CA ALA A 172 -9.34 1.39 17.83
C ALA A 172 -9.35 0.15 18.75
N HIS A 173 -8.21 -0.21 19.31
CA HIS A 173 -8.08 -1.39 20.18
C HIS A 173 -8.83 -1.26 21.50
N LYS A 174 -8.93 -0.06 22.08
CA LYS A 174 -9.76 0.23 23.26
C LYS A 174 -11.22 -0.14 23.03
N ALA A 175 -11.70 -0.02 21.80
CA ALA A 175 -13.05 -0.44 21.42
C ALA A 175 -13.11 -1.88 20.84
N GLY A 176 -12.00 -2.62 20.82
CA GLY A 176 -11.92 -3.96 20.25
C GLY A 176 -12.07 -3.98 18.72
N ILE A 177 -11.54 -2.96 18.03
CA ILE A 177 -11.60 -2.78 16.58
C ILE A 177 -10.17 -2.81 16.02
N PRO A 178 -9.90 -3.55 14.92
CA PRO A 178 -8.59 -3.60 14.29
C PRO A 178 -8.29 -2.33 13.47
N LEU A 179 -7.01 -2.01 13.35
CA LEU A 179 -6.48 -0.96 12.47
C LEU A 179 -5.86 -1.59 11.21
N PHE A 180 -6.43 -1.30 10.04
CA PHE A 180 -5.92 -1.69 8.74
C PHE A 180 -5.24 -0.51 8.06
N VAL A 181 -4.01 -0.71 7.58
CA VAL A 181 -3.18 0.36 7.02
C VAL A 181 -2.73 0.01 5.61
N ASP A 182 -3.08 0.84 4.64
CA ASP A 182 -2.44 0.82 3.33
C ASP A 182 -1.10 1.55 3.42
N SER A 183 -0.02 0.81 3.25
CA SER A 183 1.36 1.31 3.32
C SER A 183 2.05 1.33 1.95
N THR A 184 1.27 1.43 0.87
CA THR A 184 1.76 1.40 -0.52
C THR A 184 2.82 2.46 -0.79
N THR A 185 2.63 3.67 -0.27
CA THR A 185 3.55 4.81 -0.49
C THR A 185 4.82 4.74 0.34
N ALA A 186 4.72 4.17 1.55
CA ALA A 186 5.86 4.03 2.46
C ALA A 186 6.70 2.79 2.18
N THR A 187 6.07 1.65 1.85
CA THR A 187 6.73 0.34 1.75
C THR A 187 7.33 -0.11 3.09
N PRO A 188 7.68 -1.39 3.28
CA PRO A 188 8.35 -1.84 4.50
C PRO A 188 9.77 -1.27 4.69
N PHE A 189 10.29 -0.51 3.71
CA PHE A 189 11.55 0.20 3.83
C PHE A 189 11.45 1.46 4.69
N ILE A 190 10.43 2.29 4.44
CA ILE A 190 10.22 3.54 5.19
C ILE A 190 9.61 3.24 6.56
N ALA A 191 8.54 2.45 6.59
CA ALA A 191 7.86 2.11 7.85
C ALA A 191 7.24 0.71 7.80
N ARG A 192 7.11 0.10 8.98
CA ARG A 192 6.43 -1.18 9.18
C ARG A 192 5.25 -0.98 10.12
N PRO A 193 4.05 -0.74 9.60
CA PRO A 193 2.86 -0.44 10.42
C PRO A 193 2.56 -1.47 11.49
N LEU A 194 2.82 -2.77 11.23
CA LEU A 194 2.63 -3.85 12.22
C LEU A 194 3.51 -3.70 13.47
N THR A 195 4.64 -3.00 13.37
CA THR A 195 5.51 -2.72 14.52
C THR A 195 5.10 -1.47 15.29
N LEU A 196 4.25 -0.63 14.69
CA LEU A 196 3.72 0.59 15.27
C LEU A 196 2.33 0.41 15.90
N GLY A 197 1.68 -0.75 15.69
CA GLY A 197 0.38 -1.06 16.29
C GLY A 197 -0.73 -1.41 15.30
N ALA A 198 -0.52 -1.32 13.99
CA ALA A 198 -1.47 -1.81 13.00
C ALA A 198 -1.65 -3.33 13.10
N ASP A 199 -2.84 -3.82 12.75
CA ASP A 199 -3.16 -5.24 12.78
C ASP A 199 -3.01 -5.90 11.41
N VAL A 200 -3.35 -5.16 10.35
CA VAL A 200 -3.23 -5.61 8.97
C VAL A 200 -2.58 -4.50 8.14
N VAL A 201 -1.63 -4.89 7.31
CA VAL A 201 -0.98 -3.99 6.34
C VAL A 201 -1.32 -4.43 4.93
N ILE A 202 -1.59 -3.46 4.07
CA ILE A 202 -1.93 -3.67 2.67
C ILE A 202 -0.94 -2.90 1.80
N HIS A 203 -0.55 -3.50 0.67
CA HIS A 203 0.23 -2.81 -0.35
C HIS A 203 -0.33 -3.08 -1.74
N SER A 204 -0.39 -2.07 -2.57
CA SER A 204 -0.36 -2.25 -4.01
C SER A 204 1.07 -2.59 -4.44
N THR A 205 1.34 -3.86 -4.72
CA THR A 205 2.67 -4.30 -5.14
C THR A 205 3.05 -3.83 -6.53
N SER A 206 2.09 -3.30 -7.29
CA SER A 206 2.28 -2.66 -8.60
C SER A 206 3.17 -1.42 -8.55
N LYS A 207 3.36 -0.83 -7.35
CA LYS A 207 4.02 0.45 -7.13
C LYS A 207 5.49 0.23 -6.75
N TYR A 208 5.97 0.85 -5.70
CA TYR A 208 7.36 0.79 -5.25
C TYR A 208 7.90 -0.64 -5.02
N ILE A 209 7.06 -1.58 -4.57
CA ILE A 209 7.50 -2.96 -4.32
C ILE A 209 7.99 -3.61 -5.62
N ASN A 210 7.23 -3.54 -6.71
CA ASN A 210 7.68 -3.99 -8.02
C ASN A 210 8.72 -3.04 -8.62
N GLY A 211 8.46 -1.73 -8.60
CA GLY A 211 9.32 -0.66 -9.08
C GLY A 211 9.53 -0.59 -10.58
N GLY A 212 9.36 -1.68 -11.31
CA GLY A 212 9.63 -1.75 -12.75
C GLY A 212 8.47 -1.31 -13.65
N GLY A 213 7.27 -1.06 -13.09
CA GLY A 213 6.08 -0.70 -13.86
C GLY A 213 5.56 -1.82 -14.78
N ASN A 214 5.98 -3.06 -14.54
CA ASN A 214 5.75 -4.22 -15.44
C ASN A 214 4.84 -5.30 -14.83
N SER A 215 4.27 -5.06 -13.64
CA SER A 215 3.39 -6.00 -12.93
C SER A 215 2.27 -5.27 -12.20
N ILE A 216 1.10 -5.88 -12.18
CA ILE A 216 -0.03 -5.47 -11.35
C ILE A 216 -0.21 -6.50 -10.24
N GLY A 217 -0.39 -6.03 -9.00
CA GLY A 217 -0.63 -6.90 -7.87
C GLY A 217 -0.93 -6.14 -6.59
N GLY A 218 -1.33 -6.87 -5.58
CA GLY A 218 -1.53 -6.41 -4.21
C GLY A 218 -1.11 -7.47 -3.21
N ILE A 219 -0.96 -7.11 -1.96
CA ILE A 219 -0.70 -8.05 -0.87
C ILE A 219 -1.31 -7.55 0.44
N ILE A 220 -1.82 -8.47 1.22
CA ILE A 220 -2.33 -8.26 2.57
C ILE A 220 -1.40 -9.01 3.52
N VAL A 221 -0.96 -8.36 4.58
CA VAL A 221 -0.13 -8.96 5.64
C VAL A 221 -0.85 -8.83 6.97
N ASP A 222 -1.14 -9.96 7.59
CA ASP A 222 -1.76 -10.05 8.91
C ASP A 222 -0.68 -10.09 10.00
N GLY A 223 -0.78 -9.22 10.98
CA GLY A 223 0.11 -9.23 12.15
C GLY A 223 -0.12 -10.42 13.08
N GLY A 224 -1.29 -11.07 13.03
CA GLY A 224 -1.67 -12.24 13.85
C GLY A 224 -1.72 -11.94 15.34
N LYS A 225 -1.77 -10.67 15.74
CA LYS A 225 -1.73 -10.23 17.14
C LYS A 225 -3.09 -9.79 17.67
N PHE A 226 -4.01 -9.37 16.78
CA PHE A 226 -5.31 -8.88 17.17
C PHE A 226 -6.16 -9.98 17.83
N ASN A 227 -6.83 -9.62 18.91
CA ASN A 227 -7.70 -10.54 19.65
C ASN A 227 -9.15 -10.33 19.21
N TRP A 228 -9.60 -11.14 18.22
CA TRP A 228 -10.92 -11.03 17.61
C TRP A 228 -12.05 -11.29 18.62
N ASP A 229 -12.89 -10.29 18.85
CA ASP A 229 -14.18 -10.48 19.53
C ASP A 229 -15.21 -10.97 18.51
N PHE A 230 -15.53 -12.25 18.55
CA PHE A 230 -16.46 -12.87 17.61
C PHE A 230 -17.91 -12.43 17.81
N GLY A 231 -18.26 -11.87 18.98
CA GLY A 231 -19.54 -11.21 19.20
C GLY A 231 -19.67 -9.92 18.41
N LYS A 232 -18.58 -9.18 18.28
CA LYS A 232 -18.47 -7.97 17.46
C LYS A 232 -18.18 -8.30 16.00
N HIS A 233 -17.16 -9.09 15.72
CA HIS A 233 -16.74 -9.50 14.37
C HIS A 233 -17.46 -10.78 13.93
N THR A 234 -18.78 -10.69 13.85
CA THR A 234 -19.64 -11.85 13.53
C THR A 234 -19.40 -12.44 12.14
N ALA A 235 -18.76 -11.69 11.25
CA ALA A 235 -18.26 -12.23 9.99
C ALA A 235 -17.20 -13.33 10.18
N LEU A 236 -16.48 -13.34 11.30
CA LEU A 236 -15.45 -14.33 11.64
C LEU A 236 -15.95 -15.48 12.52
N GLU A 237 -17.25 -15.53 12.86
CA GLU A 237 -17.75 -16.48 13.86
C GLU A 237 -17.51 -17.95 13.50
N GLU A 238 -17.69 -18.33 12.24
CA GLU A 238 -17.43 -19.69 11.75
C GLU A 238 -15.93 -20.08 11.85
N PHE A 239 -15.06 -19.08 11.93
CA PHE A 239 -13.61 -19.23 12.02
C PHE A 239 -13.07 -19.09 13.45
N LYS A 240 -13.92 -18.94 14.47
CA LYS A 240 -13.52 -18.73 15.88
C LYS A 240 -12.56 -19.79 16.44
N LYS A 241 -12.65 -21.03 15.93
CA LYS A 241 -11.74 -22.12 16.33
C LYS A 241 -10.25 -21.83 16.01
N TYR A 242 -9.99 -20.90 15.09
CA TYR A 242 -8.63 -20.48 14.72
C TYR A 242 -8.09 -19.33 15.58
N GLY A 243 -8.90 -18.78 16.51
CA GLY A 243 -8.49 -17.70 17.42
C GLY A 243 -7.99 -16.47 16.65
N ARG A 244 -6.77 -16.03 16.93
CA ARG A 244 -6.16 -14.87 16.29
C ARG A 244 -5.96 -15.02 14.78
N MET A 245 -5.90 -16.26 14.28
CA MET A 245 -5.75 -16.57 12.85
C MET A 245 -7.09 -16.55 12.09
N ALA A 246 -8.21 -16.30 12.75
CA ALA A 246 -9.55 -16.34 12.13
C ALA A 246 -9.65 -15.44 10.89
N PHE A 247 -9.05 -14.24 10.94
CA PHE A 247 -8.99 -13.33 9.81
C PHE A 247 -8.22 -13.93 8.62
N SER A 248 -6.98 -14.35 8.84
CA SER A 248 -6.14 -14.93 7.78
C SER A 248 -6.76 -16.17 7.16
N VAL A 249 -7.38 -17.04 7.97
CA VAL A 249 -8.02 -18.26 7.46
C VAL A 249 -9.23 -17.88 6.61
N ARG A 250 -10.16 -17.07 7.12
CA ARG A 250 -11.31 -16.62 6.33
C ARG A 250 -10.90 -15.89 5.06
N LEU A 251 -9.94 -14.95 5.17
CA LEU A 251 -9.42 -14.24 4.02
C LEU A 251 -8.97 -15.20 2.92
N ARG A 252 -8.19 -16.23 3.27
CA ARG A 252 -7.63 -17.20 2.31
C ARG A 252 -8.69 -18.13 1.73
N THR A 253 -9.50 -18.76 2.59
CA THR A 253 -10.38 -19.87 2.20
C THR A 253 -11.75 -19.43 1.67
N ASP A 254 -12.25 -18.28 2.12
CA ASP A 254 -13.57 -17.80 1.68
C ASP A 254 -13.44 -16.64 0.68
N ILE A 255 -12.82 -15.54 1.13
CA ILE A 255 -12.89 -14.30 0.36
C ILE A 255 -11.98 -14.37 -0.86
N TRP A 256 -10.68 -14.61 -0.66
CA TRP A 256 -9.69 -14.60 -1.71
C TRP A 256 -9.93 -15.72 -2.74
N GLU A 257 -10.17 -16.94 -2.25
CA GLU A 257 -10.41 -18.12 -3.09
C GLU A 257 -11.70 -17.98 -3.89
N ASN A 258 -12.82 -17.59 -3.25
CA ASN A 258 -14.14 -17.56 -3.88
C ASN A 258 -14.31 -16.36 -4.83
N LEU A 259 -13.76 -15.19 -4.47
CA LEU A 259 -13.77 -14.02 -5.36
C LEU A 259 -12.73 -14.12 -6.50
N GLY A 260 -11.80 -15.05 -6.40
CA GLY A 260 -10.77 -15.25 -7.42
C GLY A 260 -9.74 -14.13 -7.50
N GLY A 261 -9.50 -13.44 -6.38
CA GLY A 261 -8.58 -12.31 -6.28
C GLY A 261 -7.09 -12.67 -6.36
N CYS A 262 -6.74 -13.88 -6.81
CA CYS A 262 -5.36 -14.38 -6.85
C CYS A 262 -4.48 -13.63 -7.84
N MET A 263 -3.21 -13.44 -7.47
CA MET A 263 -2.17 -12.89 -8.35
C MET A 263 -1.77 -13.93 -9.39
N ALA A 264 -1.41 -13.51 -10.59
CA ALA A 264 -0.78 -14.39 -11.58
C ALA A 264 0.65 -14.77 -11.15
N PRO A 265 1.10 -16.05 -11.31
CA PRO A 265 2.44 -16.48 -10.91
C PRO A 265 3.57 -15.65 -11.51
N MET A 266 3.45 -15.24 -12.77
CA MET A 266 4.39 -14.33 -13.43
C MET A 266 4.47 -12.98 -12.71
N ASN A 267 3.33 -12.40 -12.30
CA ASN A 267 3.31 -11.12 -11.59
C ASN A 267 3.92 -11.24 -10.19
N ALA A 268 3.70 -12.36 -9.51
CA ALA A 268 4.35 -12.66 -8.24
C ALA A 268 5.87 -12.74 -8.39
N TYR A 269 6.36 -13.42 -9.44
CA TYR A 269 7.79 -13.50 -9.74
C TYR A 269 8.40 -12.13 -10.08
N LEU A 270 7.76 -11.34 -10.96
CA LEU A 270 8.24 -9.99 -11.29
C LEU A 270 8.29 -9.08 -10.06
N SER A 271 7.29 -9.18 -9.18
CA SER A 271 7.28 -8.43 -7.92
C SER A 271 8.33 -8.96 -6.93
N TYR A 272 8.59 -10.28 -6.92
CA TYR A 272 9.66 -10.88 -6.11
C TYR A 272 11.04 -10.33 -6.52
N VAL A 273 11.34 -10.32 -7.82
CA VAL A 273 12.59 -9.75 -8.35
C VAL A 273 12.67 -8.24 -8.06
N GLY A 274 11.57 -7.52 -8.24
CA GLY A 274 11.50 -6.09 -7.96
C GLY A 274 11.83 -5.76 -6.50
N VAL A 275 11.30 -6.53 -5.56
CA VAL A 275 11.51 -6.26 -4.14
C VAL A 275 12.97 -6.45 -3.71
N GLU A 276 13.75 -7.27 -4.39
CA GLU A 276 15.16 -7.50 -4.04
C GLU A 276 16.04 -6.24 -4.09
N THR A 277 15.61 -5.24 -4.88
CA THR A 277 16.28 -3.94 -4.96
C THR A 277 15.52 -2.82 -4.27
N LEU A 278 14.45 -3.14 -3.52
CA LEU A 278 13.56 -2.13 -2.92
C LEU A 278 14.32 -1.13 -2.05
N GLY A 279 15.21 -1.58 -1.18
CA GLY A 279 15.97 -0.72 -0.29
C GLY A 279 16.84 0.29 -1.05
N LEU A 280 17.58 -0.17 -2.07
CA LEU A 280 18.43 0.69 -2.90
C LEU A 280 17.60 1.73 -3.66
N ARG A 281 16.46 1.30 -4.21
CA ARG A 281 15.55 2.19 -4.96
C ARG A 281 14.91 3.23 -4.05
N MET A 282 14.37 2.81 -2.92
CA MET A 282 13.69 3.73 -2.00
C MET A 282 14.65 4.77 -1.41
N GLU A 283 15.86 4.37 -1.05
CA GLU A 283 16.89 5.31 -0.59
C GLU A 283 17.19 6.39 -1.65
N LYS A 284 17.42 5.95 -2.91
CA LYS A 284 17.68 6.88 -4.02
C LYS A 284 16.46 7.77 -4.33
N ILE A 285 15.27 7.18 -4.38
CA ILE A 285 14.01 7.90 -4.63
C ILE A 285 13.77 8.98 -3.57
N CYS A 286 13.87 8.62 -2.29
CA CYS A 286 13.66 9.57 -1.19
C CYS A 286 14.69 10.70 -1.20
N ARG A 287 15.96 10.39 -1.49
CA ARG A 287 17.00 11.40 -1.62
C ARG A 287 16.73 12.36 -2.79
N ASN A 288 16.37 11.83 -3.94
CA ASN A 288 16.03 12.63 -5.11
C ASN A 288 14.79 13.52 -4.84
N ALA A 289 13.77 12.97 -4.17
CA ALA A 289 12.56 13.72 -3.82
C ALA A 289 12.86 14.87 -2.85
N ASP A 290 13.70 14.62 -1.84
CA ASP A 290 14.14 15.64 -0.88
C ASP A 290 14.95 16.76 -1.56
N ALA A 291 15.90 16.41 -2.42
CA ALA A 291 16.69 17.38 -3.18
C ALA A 291 15.82 18.23 -4.11
N LEU A 292 14.89 17.59 -4.84
CA LEU A 292 13.95 18.28 -5.72
C LEU A 292 13.02 19.22 -4.92
N ALA A 293 12.47 18.76 -3.81
CA ALA A 293 11.60 19.57 -2.95
C ALA A 293 12.34 20.80 -2.42
N LYS A 294 13.57 20.64 -1.92
CA LYS A 294 14.42 21.74 -1.44
C LYS A 294 14.82 22.73 -2.53
N ALA A 295 15.03 22.23 -3.75
CA ALA A 295 15.34 23.11 -4.89
C ALA A 295 14.11 23.93 -5.32
N LEU A 296 12.95 23.27 -5.47
CA LEU A 296 11.70 23.93 -5.83
C LEU A 296 11.23 24.94 -4.78
N SER A 297 11.48 24.68 -3.48
CA SER A 297 11.13 25.61 -2.39
C SER A 297 11.91 26.93 -2.42
N LYS A 298 12.99 27.00 -3.19
CA LYS A 298 13.75 28.27 -3.41
C LYS A 298 13.16 29.13 -4.52
N GLU A 299 12.26 28.59 -5.32
CA GLU A 299 11.61 29.35 -6.39
C GLU A 299 10.44 30.15 -5.77
N PRO A 300 10.43 31.49 -5.87
CA PRO A 300 9.59 32.37 -5.05
C PRO A 300 8.08 32.23 -5.31
N ASP A 301 7.72 31.67 -6.46
CA ASP A 301 6.35 31.52 -6.96
C ASP A 301 5.86 30.06 -6.96
N ILE A 302 6.60 29.15 -6.31
CA ILE A 302 6.28 27.75 -6.16
C ILE A 302 6.00 27.42 -4.69
N LYS A 303 4.87 26.80 -4.41
CA LYS A 303 4.56 26.28 -3.08
C LYS A 303 4.69 24.75 -3.10
N VAL A 304 5.70 24.25 -2.39
CA VAL A 304 6.01 22.82 -2.34
C VAL A 304 5.32 22.15 -1.14
N ASN A 305 4.81 20.95 -1.35
CA ASN A 305 4.28 20.06 -0.32
C ASN A 305 5.14 18.78 -0.31
N TYR A 306 5.98 18.61 0.72
CA TYR A 306 6.82 17.42 0.91
C TYR A 306 7.19 17.25 2.39
N LEU A 307 7.16 16.02 2.90
CA LEU A 307 7.20 15.70 4.33
C LEU A 307 8.46 16.20 5.07
N THR A 308 9.63 16.23 4.40
CA THR A 308 10.88 16.65 5.06
C THR A 308 11.04 18.16 5.16
N LEU A 309 10.16 18.96 4.53
CA LEU A 309 10.22 20.42 4.62
C LEU A 309 9.80 20.85 6.04
N PRO A 310 10.52 21.78 6.67
CA PRO A 310 10.29 22.19 8.06
C PRO A 310 8.86 22.69 8.34
N ASP A 311 8.24 23.33 7.34
CA ASP A 311 6.90 23.90 7.46
C ASP A 311 5.78 22.91 7.19
N HIS A 312 6.11 21.65 6.86
CA HIS A 312 5.10 20.64 6.60
C HIS A 312 4.41 20.19 7.90
N PRO A 313 3.07 20.15 7.97
CA PRO A 313 2.34 19.87 9.24
C PRO A 313 2.65 18.51 9.84
N TYR A 314 3.10 17.55 9.02
CA TYR A 314 3.46 16.19 9.44
C TYR A 314 4.98 15.95 9.48
N ASN A 315 5.81 17.00 9.42
CA ASN A 315 7.27 16.86 9.43
C ASN A 315 7.79 16.06 10.63
N GLY A 316 7.18 16.25 11.82
CA GLY A 316 7.57 15.53 13.03
C GLY A 316 7.48 13.99 12.92
N TYR A 317 6.62 13.45 12.05
CA TYR A 317 6.50 12.01 11.84
C TYR A 317 7.65 11.42 11.01
N VAL A 318 8.40 12.25 10.28
CA VAL A 318 9.54 11.80 9.46
C VAL A 318 10.55 11.05 10.33
N ASP A 319 10.88 11.59 11.50
CA ASP A 319 11.87 10.99 12.39
C ASP A 319 11.26 9.91 13.32
N THR A 320 9.98 10.04 13.71
CA THR A 320 9.36 9.16 14.70
C THR A 320 8.77 7.88 14.10
N GLU A 321 8.20 7.94 12.88
CA GLU A 321 7.49 6.82 12.28
C GLU A 321 8.02 6.42 10.88
N LEU A 322 8.69 7.34 10.17
CA LEU A 322 9.10 7.15 8.78
C LEU A 322 10.62 6.98 8.59
N ASN A 323 11.37 6.63 9.66
CA ASN A 323 12.81 6.36 9.63
C ASN A 323 13.65 7.45 8.95
N GLY A 324 13.24 8.72 9.03
CA GLY A 324 13.93 9.86 8.42
C GLY A 324 13.64 10.08 6.93
N TYR A 325 12.66 9.37 6.35
CA TYR A 325 12.35 9.46 4.92
C TYR A 325 11.02 10.15 4.64
N GLY A 326 10.99 11.06 3.65
CA GLY A 326 9.77 11.75 3.21
C GLY A 326 8.96 11.03 2.13
N GLY A 327 9.43 9.85 1.67
CA GLY A 327 8.78 9.11 0.59
C GLY A 327 9.16 9.60 -0.81
N GLY A 328 8.55 8.99 -1.82
CA GLY A 328 8.87 9.25 -3.24
C GLY A 328 7.85 10.13 -3.96
N ILE A 329 6.86 10.68 -3.26
CA ILE A 329 5.85 11.58 -3.84
C ILE A 329 6.08 12.99 -3.29
N LEU A 330 6.07 13.97 -4.16
CA LEU A 330 5.96 15.37 -3.80
C LEU A 330 4.93 16.07 -4.67
N ASN A 331 4.35 17.15 -4.15
CA ASN A 331 3.46 18.02 -4.90
C ASN A 331 3.99 19.45 -4.86
N PHE A 332 3.70 20.21 -5.90
CA PHE A 332 3.89 21.64 -5.84
C PHE A 332 2.81 22.39 -6.62
N ARG A 333 2.58 23.64 -6.25
CA ARG A 333 1.58 24.51 -6.88
C ARG A 333 2.27 25.48 -7.82
N ALA A 334 1.73 25.59 -9.04
CA ALA A 334 2.29 26.38 -10.13
C ALA A 334 1.63 27.76 -10.30
N GLY A 335 0.60 28.09 -9.50
CA GLY A 335 -0.13 29.34 -9.55
C GLY A 335 -1.32 29.34 -10.51
N SER A 336 -1.29 28.55 -11.60
CA SER A 336 -2.44 28.32 -12.48
C SER A 336 -2.34 26.98 -13.20
N LYS A 337 -3.46 26.48 -13.69
CA LYS A 337 -3.54 25.25 -14.49
C LYS A 337 -2.70 25.32 -15.77
N GLU A 338 -2.82 26.45 -16.49
CA GLU A 338 -2.11 26.67 -17.75
C GLU A 338 -0.60 26.62 -17.53
N ARG A 339 -0.14 27.22 -16.43
CA ARG A 339 1.28 27.18 -16.06
C ARG A 339 1.71 25.79 -15.63
N ALA A 340 0.88 25.07 -14.86
CA ALA A 340 1.15 23.69 -14.51
C ALA A 340 1.34 22.82 -15.77
N PHE A 341 0.49 23.00 -16.79
CA PHE A 341 0.63 22.30 -18.07
C PHE A 341 1.88 22.69 -18.83
N ARG A 342 2.24 24.01 -18.87
CA ARG A 342 3.52 24.43 -19.50
C ARG A 342 4.71 23.78 -18.81
N ILE A 343 4.75 23.77 -17.48
CA ILE A 343 5.83 23.10 -16.71
C ILE A 343 5.89 21.62 -17.09
N ILE A 344 4.79 20.88 -16.95
CA ILE A 344 4.73 19.44 -17.22
C ILE A 344 5.20 19.14 -18.65
N ASN A 345 4.68 19.86 -19.64
CA ASN A 345 4.95 19.62 -21.05
C ASN A 345 6.38 19.97 -21.46
N SER A 346 7.09 20.78 -20.69
CA SER A 346 8.49 21.18 -20.99
C SER A 346 9.53 20.29 -20.32
N LEU A 347 9.13 19.40 -19.37
CA LEU A 347 10.05 18.46 -18.74
C LEU A 347 10.63 17.48 -19.78
N LYS A 348 11.92 17.17 -19.64
CA LYS A 348 12.65 16.30 -20.58
C LYS A 348 12.77 14.87 -20.08
N TYR A 349 12.90 14.69 -18.75
CA TYR A 349 13.17 13.38 -18.17
C TYR A 349 11.93 12.77 -17.49
N ALA A 350 11.10 13.61 -16.85
CA ALA A 350 9.87 13.12 -16.24
C ALA A 350 8.82 12.72 -17.29
N LEU A 351 8.20 11.58 -17.12
CA LEU A 351 7.18 11.04 -18.02
C LEU A 351 5.79 11.43 -17.56
N ILE A 352 4.92 11.82 -18.47
CA ILE A 352 3.50 12.08 -18.18
C ILE A 352 2.79 10.72 -18.08
N ALA A 353 2.59 10.23 -16.85
CA ALA A 353 1.96 8.94 -16.61
C ALA A 353 1.24 8.88 -15.26
N SER A 354 0.04 8.30 -15.25
CA SER A 354 -0.78 8.13 -14.06
C SER A 354 -0.37 6.90 -13.26
N ASN A 355 0.86 6.91 -12.72
CA ASN A 355 1.37 5.88 -11.83
C ASN A 355 2.23 6.52 -10.71
N ILE A 356 2.72 5.70 -9.77
CA ILE A 356 3.70 6.05 -8.75
C ILE A 356 4.67 4.88 -8.54
N GLY A 357 5.85 5.16 -8.01
CA GLY A 357 6.81 4.13 -7.61
C GLY A 357 7.52 3.43 -8.75
N ASP A 358 7.56 4.03 -9.94
CA ASP A 358 8.37 3.57 -11.07
C ASP A 358 9.85 3.96 -10.86
N LEU A 359 10.75 3.32 -11.59
CA LEU A 359 12.16 3.71 -11.67
C LEU A 359 12.35 5.11 -12.28
N ARG A 360 11.44 5.48 -13.16
CA ARG A 360 11.41 6.77 -13.85
C ARG A 360 10.58 7.76 -13.06
N THR A 361 10.98 9.02 -13.09
CA THR A 361 10.15 10.11 -12.55
C THR A 361 8.89 10.27 -13.40
N LEU A 362 7.73 10.23 -12.72
CA LEU A 362 6.43 10.40 -13.33
C LEU A 362 5.77 11.68 -12.85
N VAL A 363 5.09 12.37 -13.75
CA VAL A 363 4.42 13.63 -13.45
C VAL A 363 3.00 13.64 -13.99
N ILE A 364 2.06 14.18 -13.21
CA ILE A 364 0.69 14.42 -13.65
C ILE A 364 0.13 15.71 -13.04
N HIS A 365 -0.95 16.20 -13.63
CA HIS A 365 -1.83 17.21 -13.06
C HIS A 365 -3.05 16.49 -12.43
N PRO A 366 -3.05 16.23 -11.12
CA PRO A 366 -4.05 15.35 -10.49
C PRO A 366 -5.48 15.88 -10.61
N PHE A 367 -5.67 17.20 -10.53
CA PHE A 367 -6.99 17.84 -10.62
C PHE A 367 -7.74 17.50 -11.92
N SER A 368 -7.05 17.50 -13.07
CA SER A 368 -7.66 17.18 -14.38
C SER A 368 -7.52 15.72 -14.79
N THR A 369 -7.01 14.85 -13.92
CA THR A 369 -6.83 13.41 -14.21
C THR A 369 -7.47 12.55 -13.13
N LEU A 370 -6.80 12.36 -12.01
CA LEU A 370 -7.26 11.46 -10.93
C LEU A 370 -8.58 11.93 -10.30
N TYR A 371 -8.79 13.25 -10.21
CA TYR A 371 -9.94 13.87 -9.56
C TYR A 371 -10.95 14.48 -10.55
N ILE A 372 -10.88 14.12 -11.84
CA ILE A 372 -11.74 14.70 -12.90
C ILE A 372 -13.24 14.47 -12.65
N ARG A 373 -13.59 13.44 -11.89
CA ARG A 373 -14.98 13.08 -11.54
C ARG A 373 -15.37 13.48 -10.14
N THR A 374 -14.42 13.96 -9.34
CA THR A 374 -14.62 14.37 -7.94
C THR A 374 -15.06 15.83 -7.89
N GLY A 375 -15.95 16.19 -6.96
CA GLY A 375 -16.37 17.57 -6.76
C GLY A 375 -15.19 18.46 -6.34
N ARG A 376 -15.28 19.76 -6.68
CA ARG A 376 -14.18 20.71 -6.41
C ARG A 376 -13.84 20.78 -4.92
N GLU A 377 -14.84 20.89 -4.05
CA GLU A 377 -14.67 21.00 -2.61
C GLU A 377 -13.96 19.76 -2.03
N GLU A 378 -14.37 18.58 -2.47
CA GLU A 378 -13.78 17.30 -2.06
C GLU A 378 -12.33 17.15 -2.58
N THR A 379 -12.09 17.60 -3.81
CA THR A 379 -10.74 17.60 -4.41
C THR A 379 -9.79 18.52 -3.65
N GLU A 380 -10.24 19.72 -3.29
CA GLU A 380 -9.44 20.67 -2.51
C GLU A 380 -9.24 20.18 -1.06
N ALA A 381 -10.23 19.51 -0.46
CA ALA A 381 -10.10 18.86 0.85
C ALA A 381 -9.07 17.72 0.83
N ALA A 382 -8.91 17.04 -0.30
CA ALA A 382 -7.84 16.06 -0.53
C ALA A 382 -6.47 16.71 -0.79
N GLY A 383 -6.33 18.03 -0.66
CA GLY A 383 -5.07 18.76 -0.88
C GLY A 383 -4.68 18.95 -2.35
N VAL A 384 -5.63 18.75 -3.27
CA VAL A 384 -5.42 18.90 -4.72
C VAL A 384 -6.12 20.15 -5.22
N PHE A 385 -5.33 21.08 -5.75
CA PHE A 385 -5.80 22.35 -6.28
C PHE A 385 -5.64 22.41 -7.80
N GLU A 386 -6.32 23.35 -8.44
CA GLU A 386 -6.33 23.52 -9.90
C GLU A 386 -4.94 23.77 -10.51
N ASP A 387 -3.96 24.16 -9.71
CA ASP A 387 -2.58 24.40 -10.09
C ASP A 387 -1.59 23.36 -9.54
N THR A 388 -2.08 22.27 -9.00
CA THR A 388 -1.23 21.22 -8.39
C THR A 388 -0.57 20.33 -9.43
N ILE A 389 0.74 20.17 -9.32
CA ILE A 389 1.54 19.16 -10.02
C ILE A 389 1.95 18.10 -9.01
N ARG A 390 1.65 16.82 -9.29
CA ARG A 390 2.16 15.69 -8.51
C ARG A 390 3.33 15.04 -9.24
N VAL A 391 4.43 14.83 -8.52
CA VAL A 391 5.62 14.13 -9.00
C VAL A 391 5.80 12.86 -8.19
N SER A 392 5.92 11.71 -8.87
CA SER A 392 6.44 10.47 -8.31
C SER A 392 7.88 10.32 -8.76
N VAL A 393 8.80 10.58 -7.87
CA VAL A 393 10.22 10.69 -8.16
C VAL A 393 10.84 9.32 -8.41
N GLY A 394 11.72 9.23 -9.40
CA GLY A 394 12.46 8.04 -9.78
C GLY A 394 13.91 8.05 -9.30
N ILE A 395 14.73 7.23 -9.95
CA ILE A 395 16.14 6.99 -9.58
C ILE A 395 17.15 7.68 -10.50
N GLU A 396 16.71 8.64 -11.32
CA GLU A 396 17.57 9.44 -12.19
C GLU A 396 18.71 10.09 -11.39
N ASP A 397 19.72 10.59 -12.07
CA ASP A 397 20.73 11.39 -11.43
C ASP A 397 20.12 12.69 -10.88
N GLU A 398 20.44 13.00 -9.63
CA GLU A 398 19.83 14.07 -8.85
C GLU A 398 19.94 15.43 -9.53
N ASP A 399 21.17 15.75 -10.01
CA ASP A 399 21.45 17.03 -10.65
C ASP A 399 20.68 17.20 -11.96
N ASP A 400 20.54 16.14 -12.76
CA ASP A 400 19.77 16.16 -14.00
C ASP A 400 18.29 16.40 -13.72
N LEU A 401 17.74 15.67 -12.76
CA LEU A 401 16.33 15.80 -12.38
C LEU A 401 16.03 17.20 -11.85
N VAL A 402 16.81 17.68 -10.88
CA VAL A 402 16.63 19.00 -10.28
C VAL A 402 16.78 20.11 -11.32
N SER A 403 17.81 20.05 -12.17
CA SER A 403 18.05 21.07 -13.20
C SER A 403 16.91 21.14 -14.22
N ASP A 404 16.34 20.00 -14.61
CA ASP A 404 15.22 19.95 -15.56
C ASP A 404 13.94 20.58 -14.98
N PHE A 405 13.58 20.25 -13.73
CA PHE A 405 12.43 20.87 -13.08
C PHE A 405 12.60 22.37 -12.85
N ILE A 406 13.77 22.81 -12.39
CA ILE A 406 14.04 24.25 -12.17
C ILE A 406 14.03 25.03 -13.50
N ARG A 407 14.58 24.47 -14.58
CA ARG A 407 14.49 25.02 -15.92
C ARG A 407 13.02 25.17 -16.34
N ALA A 408 12.24 24.10 -16.25
CA ALA A 408 10.83 24.09 -16.66
C ALA A 408 9.99 25.11 -15.86
N VAL A 409 10.22 25.23 -14.55
CA VAL A 409 9.55 26.23 -13.69
C VAL A 409 9.92 27.66 -14.14
N ARG A 410 11.19 27.94 -14.41
CA ARG A 410 11.64 29.27 -14.78
C ARG A 410 11.16 29.69 -16.16
N GLU A 411 11.26 28.79 -17.15
CA GLU A 411 10.75 29.04 -18.51
C GLU A 411 9.21 29.22 -18.53
N SER A 412 8.49 28.64 -17.59
CA SER A 412 7.01 28.76 -17.50
C SER A 412 6.53 30.16 -17.08
N ARG A 413 7.40 31.06 -16.64
CA ARG A 413 7.07 32.43 -16.24
C ARG A 413 6.81 33.37 -17.43
N GLU A 414 7.32 32.98 -18.60
CA GLU A 414 7.09 33.66 -19.87
C GLU A 414 5.77 33.18 -20.53
#